data_5febf80f9137c91e5419b3353b17c64b
#
_entry.id   5febf80f9137c91e5419b3353b17c64b
#
_cell.length_a   1.000
_cell.length_b   1.000
_cell.length_c   1.000
_cell.angle_alpha   90.00
_cell.angle_beta   90.00
_cell.angle_gamma   90.00
#
_symmetry.space_group_name_H-M   'P 1'
#
loop_
_entity.id
_entity.type
_entity.pdbx_description
1 polymer ?
#
loop_
_entity_poly.entity_id
_entity_poly.type
_entity_poly.pdbx_seq_one_letter_code
_entity_poly.pdbx_strand_id
1 'polypeptide(L)'
;MKKLILTLTLVLGAAAPAFATWSVIAIDAKTGQVIIASSTCVRQQGFPERKPNGARDLMDVQAVIVPGIGVAACQAGVDNTRENQMLVYNEIKKGTPPAEIIEMLKKDPNVERRQFGIVSIPNGKTITPQNNRAGFNGSGNSRSSLYFGGSYGDFYYQVQGNTLLGDQVVHQAALAFTRAKGTLADHVMAAMEAADANGGDHRCNCGNNFTPELPCDNKTSHVAYIAIANKDDQAGITHNDGKYFAYIAVGDNDLKKGESANPVKTLRMRYNAWVKAGSKRTNPPGPTPYKPAATTSQQ
;
A
#
# COMPACT_ATOMS: atom_id res chain seq x y z
N MET A 1 -23.13 -57.22 -8.86
CA MET A 1 -23.36 -55.85 -8.32
C MET A 1 -22.00 -55.21 -8.03
N LYS A 2 -21.50 -54.35 -8.95
CA LYS A 2 -20.22 -53.65 -8.78
C LYS A 2 -20.47 -52.36 -7.97
N LYS A 3 -19.89 -52.25 -6.78
CA LYS A 3 -19.95 -51.05 -5.95
C LYS A 3 -18.99 -50.00 -6.55
N LEU A 4 -19.54 -48.92 -7.05
CA LEU A 4 -18.79 -47.77 -7.51
C LEU A 4 -18.40 -46.94 -6.25
N ILE A 5 -17.12 -46.92 -5.87
CA ILE A 5 -16.60 -46.08 -4.80
C ILE A 5 -16.28 -44.73 -5.45
N LEU A 6 -17.11 -43.74 -5.15
CA LEU A 6 -16.88 -42.36 -5.57
C LEU A 6 -15.90 -41.71 -4.58
N THR A 7 -14.63 -41.57 -4.97
CA THR A 7 -13.61 -40.90 -4.17
C THR A 7 -13.79 -39.38 -4.36
N LEU A 8 -14.36 -38.72 -3.36
CA LEU A 8 -14.48 -37.27 -3.32
C LEU A 8 -13.12 -36.69 -2.94
N THR A 9 -12.36 -36.21 -3.92
CA THR A 9 -11.09 -35.53 -3.69
C THR A 9 -11.41 -34.11 -3.20
N LEU A 10 -11.30 -33.87 -1.88
CA LEU A 10 -11.41 -32.56 -1.28
C LEU A 10 -10.14 -31.79 -1.63
N VAL A 11 -10.20 -30.92 -2.63
CA VAL A 11 -9.14 -29.94 -2.92
C VAL A 11 -9.20 -28.87 -1.83
N LEU A 12 -8.42 -29.05 -0.78
CA LEU A 12 -8.13 -27.97 0.17
C LEU A 12 -7.28 -26.92 -0.57
N GLY A 13 -7.96 -25.97 -1.18
CA GLY A 13 -7.31 -24.76 -1.67
C GLY A 13 -6.64 -24.07 -0.50
N ALA A 14 -5.30 -24.09 -0.45
CA ALA A 14 -4.53 -23.31 0.51
C ALA A 14 -4.92 -21.84 0.31
N ALA A 15 -5.74 -21.30 1.21
CA ALA A 15 -6.05 -19.88 1.24
C ALA A 15 -4.74 -19.14 1.49
N ALA A 16 -4.18 -18.51 0.46
CA ALA A 16 -3.05 -17.61 0.66
C ALA A 16 -3.47 -16.54 1.69
N PRO A 17 -2.63 -16.21 2.66
CA PRO A 17 -2.97 -15.25 3.69
C PRO A 17 -3.36 -13.93 3.04
N ALA A 18 -4.58 -13.45 3.29
CA ALA A 18 -4.97 -12.10 2.91
C ALA A 18 -4.20 -11.13 3.82
N PHE A 19 -3.39 -10.27 3.22
CA PHE A 19 -2.67 -9.23 3.95
C PHE A 19 -3.66 -8.11 4.27
N ALA A 20 -4.22 -8.10 5.48
CA ALA A 20 -4.98 -6.94 5.94
C ALA A 20 -4.02 -5.75 6.06
N THR A 21 -4.44 -4.62 5.51
CA THR A 21 -3.57 -3.47 5.30
C THR A 21 -4.42 -2.24 5.13
N TRP A 22 -3.96 -1.10 5.63
CA TRP A 22 -4.47 0.18 5.15
C TRP A 22 -3.37 0.99 4.49
N SER A 23 -3.76 1.83 3.54
CA SER A 23 -2.84 2.71 2.83
C SER A 23 -3.48 4.05 2.50
N VAL A 24 -2.61 5.06 2.44
CA VAL A 24 -2.90 6.41 1.99
C VAL A 24 -2.01 6.69 0.79
N ILE A 25 -2.60 6.96 -0.35
CA ILE A 25 -1.91 7.37 -1.57
C ILE A 25 -2.34 8.76 -1.97
N ALA A 26 -1.40 9.59 -2.41
CA ALA A 26 -1.70 10.97 -2.75
C ALA A 26 -0.74 11.54 -3.81
N ILE A 27 -1.22 12.55 -4.55
CA ILE A 27 -0.43 13.36 -5.47
C ILE A 27 -0.74 14.84 -5.24
N ASP A 28 0.29 15.66 -5.28
CA ASP A 28 0.17 17.11 -5.44
C ASP A 28 0.22 17.43 -6.94
N ALA A 29 -0.91 17.84 -7.50
CA ALA A 29 -1.03 18.13 -8.93
C ALA A 29 -0.20 19.36 -9.36
N LYS A 30 0.16 20.24 -8.42
CA LYS A 30 0.96 21.42 -8.69
C LYS A 30 2.45 21.08 -8.81
N THR A 31 2.97 20.27 -7.91
CA THR A 31 4.39 19.92 -7.85
C THR A 31 4.73 18.61 -8.52
N GLY A 32 3.75 17.72 -8.71
CA GLY A 32 3.94 16.35 -9.17
C GLY A 32 4.52 15.43 -8.09
N GLN A 33 4.59 15.85 -6.82
CA GLN A 33 5.01 14.97 -5.75
C GLN A 33 3.97 13.87 -5.53
N VAL A 34 4.38 12.61 -5.47
CA VAL A 34 3.54 11.46 -5.16
C VAL A 34 4.00 10.79 -3.88
N ILE A 35 3.04 10.34 -3.08
CA ILE A 35 3.30 9.72 -1.78
C ILE A 35 2.42 8.49 -1.60
N ILE A 36 3.01 7.44 -1.06
CA ILE A 36 2.30 6.31 -0.48
C ILE A 36 2.78 6.08 0.94
N ALA A 37 1.84 5.92 1.86
CA ALA A 37 2.10 5.41 3.20
C ALA A 37 1.16 4.25 3.47
N SER A 38 1.65 3.27 4.21
CA SER A 38 0.84 2.09 4.51
C SER A 38 1.28 1.42 5.80
N SER A 39 0.37 0.62 6.35
CA SER A 39 0.63 -0.16 7.54
C SER A 39 -0.15 -1.48 7.51
N THR A 40 0.40 -2.53 8.14
CA THR A 40 -0.18 -3.88 8.10
C THR A 40 0.12 -4.67 9.36
N CYS A 41 -0.74 -5.63 9.68
CA CYS A 41 -0.51 -6.64 10.72
C CYS A 41 0.34 -7.85 10.24
N VAL A 42 0.84 -7.81 9.01
CA VAL A 42 1.84 -8.80 8.58
C VAL A 42 3.18 -8.44 9.20
N ARG A 43 3.82 -9.42 9.84
CA ARG A 43 5.17 -9.24 10.39
C ARG A 43 6.19 -9.12 9.29
N GLN A 44 7.28 -8.41 9.55
CA GLN A 44 8.33 -8.14 8.56
C GLN A 44 8.89 -9.42 7.91
N GLN A 45 9.05 -10.50 8.67
CA GLN A 45 9.52 -11.79 8.14
C GLN A 45 8.55 -12.44 7.13
N GLY A 46 7.28 -12.03 7.13
CA GLY A 46 6.27 -12.51 6.18
C GLY A 46 6.43 -11.95 4.76
N PHE A 47 7.27 -10.93 4.57
CA PHE A 47 7.51 -10.37 3.25
C PHE A 47 8.65 -11.07 2.51
N PRO A 48 8.59 -11.15 1.16
CA PRO A 48 9.71 -11.61 0.36
C PRO A 48 10.97 -10.77 0.59
N GLU A 49 12.11 -11.40 0.45
CA GLU A 49 13.38 -10.71 0.54
C GLU A 49 13.72 -9.98 -0.75
N ARG A 50 14.00 -8.69 -0.66
CA ARG A 50 14.49 -7.90 -1.79
C ARG A 50 15.93 -8.26 -2.13
N LYS A 51 16.25 -8.31 -3.40
CA LYS A 51 17.63 -8.46 -3.89
C LYS A 51 18.14 -7.10 -4.40
N PRO A 52 19.41 -6.77 -4.17
CA PRO A 52 20.46 -7.55 -3.52
C PRO A 52 20.57 -7.33 -2.00
N ASN A 53 19.83 -6.40 -1.41
CA ASN A 53 20.10 -5.90 -0.04
C ASN A 53 19.44 -6.71 1.09
N GLY A 54 18.67 -7.74 0.76
CA GLY A 54 18.02 -8.59 1.76
C GLY A 54 16.83 -7.95 2.51
N ALA A 55 16.43 -6.73 2.17
CA ALA A 55 15.33 -6.06 2.85
C ALA A 55 14.01 -6.81 2.66
N ARG A 56 13.18 -6.77 3.70
CA ARG A 56 11.81 -7.28 3.70
C ARG A 56 10.90 -6.15 4.11
N ASP A 57 10.02 -5.71 3.23
CA ASP A 57 9.14 -4.58 3.51
C ASP A 57 7.82 -4.64 2.75
N LEU A 58 6.84 -3.93 3.30
CA LEU A 58 5.50 -3.83 2.73
C LEU A 58 5.49 -3.08 1.39
N MET A 59 6.37 -2.09 1.22
CA MET A 59 6.46 -1.31 -0.01
C MET A 59 6.72 -2.21 -1.22
N ASP A 60 7.57 -3.24 -1.05
CA ASP A 60 7.95 -4.16 -2.11
C ASP A 60 6.74 -4.86 -2.75
N VAL A 61 5.81 -5.33 -1.94
CA VAL A 61 4.69 -6.14 -2.42
C VAL A 61 3.51 -5.30 -2.90
N GLN A 62 3.43 -4.04 -2.47
CA GLN A 62 2.21 -3.25 -2.54
C GLN A 62 2.33 -2.01 -3.43
N ALA A 63 3.43 -1.25 -3.29
CA ALA A 63 3.52 0.09 -3.85
C ALA A 63 3.77 0.07 -5.36
N VAL A 64 3.09 0.97 -6.06
CA VAL A 64 3.43 1.36 -7.43
C VAL A 64 3.68 2.86 -7.40
N ILE A 65 4.88 3.29 -7.82
CA ILE A 65 5.31 4.68 -7.73
C ILE A 65 5.86 5.14 -9.09
N VAL A 66 5.15 6.09 -9.71
CA VAL A 66 5.58 6.75 -10.94
C VAL A 66 5.79 8.23 -10.65
N PRO A 67 7.03 8.68 -10.42
CA PRO A 67 7.33 10.06 -10.08
C PRO A 67 6.70 11.06 -11.05
N GLY A 68 6.07 12.10 -10.51
CA GLY A 68 5.43 13.16 -11.28
C GLY A 68 4.08 12.81 -11.92
N ILE A 69 3.68 11.53 -11.94
CA ILE A 69 2.51 11.07 -12.71
C ILE A 69 1.47 10.41 -11.82
N GLY A 70 1.87 9.51 -10.92
CA GLY A 70 0.90 8.80 -10.11
C GLY A 70 1.47 7.77 -9.16
N VAL A 71 0.60 7.24 -8.32
CA VAL A 71 0.90 6.29 -7.27
C VAL A 71 -0.26 5.33 -7.07
N ALA A 72 0.03 4.10 -6.74
CA ALA A 72 -1.02 3.13 -6.43
C ALA A 72 -0.62 2.19 -5.29
N ALA A 73 -1.63 1.58 -4.68
CA ALA A 73 -1.49 0.51 -3.71
C ALA A 73 -2.24 -0.74 -4.17
N CYS A 74 -1.52 -1.85 -4.38
CA CYS A 74 -2.04 -3.16 -4.72
C CYS A 74 -1.94 -4.06 -3.49
N GLN A 75 -3.05 -4.36 -2.84
CA GLN A 75 -3.07 -5.00 -1.52
C GLN A 75 -4.15 -6.06 -1.36
N ALA A 76 -4.41 -6.53 -0.14
CA ALA A 76 -5.21 -7.70 0.21
C ALA A 76 -4.53 -8.99 -0.24
N GLY A 77 -5.12 -9.83 -1.04
CA GLY A 77 -4.43 -10.95 -1.66
C GLY A 77 -3.39 -10.46 -2.67
N VAL A 78 -2.14 -10.26 -2.26
CA VAL A 78 -1.09 -9.72 -3.12
C VAL A 78 -0.80 -10.64 -4.29
N ASP A 79 -0.63 -10.07 -5.47
CA ASP A 79 -0.12 -10.80 -6.63
C ASP A 79 1.40 -11.02 -6.49
N ASN A 80 1.79 -12.27 -6.23
CA ASN A 80 3.19 -12.62 -6.04
C ASN A 80 4.00 -12.60 -7.34
N THR A 81 3.33 -12.64 -8.50
CA THR A 81 3.99 -12.50 -9.82
C THR A 81 4.34 -11.05 -10.14
N ARG A 82 3.72 -10.09 -9.45
CA ARG A 82 3.81 -8.65 -9.69
C ARG A 82 3.20 -8.19 -11.02
N GLU A 83 2.45 -9.02 -11.70
CA GLU A 83 1.82 -8.66 -12.99
C GLU A 83 0.82 -7.52 -12.82
N ASN A 84 0.00 -7.55 -11.75
CA ASN A 84 -0.92 -6.47 -11.44
C ASN A 84 -0.19 -5.15 -11.14
N GLN A 85 0.87 -5.18 -10.32
CA GLN A 85 1.67 -4.00 -10.01
C GLN A 85 2.34 -3.44 -11.26
N MET A 86 2.88 -4.30 -12.13
CA MET A 86 3.52 -3.90 -13.38
C MET A 86 2.52 -3.38 -14.41
N LEU A 87 1.31 -3.96 -14.48
CA LEU A 87 0.22 -3.43 -15.30
C LEU A 87 -0.08 -1.99 -14.87
N VAL A 88 -0.34 -1.77 -13.57
CA VAL A 88 -0.63 -0.44 -13.03
C VAL A 88 0.51 0.54 -13.31
N TYR A 89 1.77 0.13 -13.09
CA TYR A 89 2.95 0.94 -13.35
C TYR A 89 3.04 1.39 -14.80
N ASN A 90 2.89 0.46 -15.73
CA ASN A 90 2.98 0.74 -17.15
C ASN A 90 1.84 1.62 -17.64
N GLU A 91 0.61 1.39 -17.16
CA GLU A 91 -0.56 2.17 -17.56
C GLU A 91 -0.54 3.59 -16.97
N ILE A 92 -0.08 3.77 -15.71
CA ILE A 92 0.13 5.12 -15.16
C ILE A 92 1.17 5.88 -16.01
N LYS A 93 2.27 5.25 -16.41
CA LYS A 93 3.30 5.86 -17.29
C LYS A 93 2.75 6.29 -18.64
N LYS A 94 1.80 5.55 -19.20
CA LYS A 94 1.11 5.89 -20.45
C LYS A 94 0.11 7.03 -20.26
N GLY A 95 -0.27 7.35 -18.99
CA GLY A 95 -1.31 8.30 -18.67
C GLY A 95 -2.73 7.76 -18.85
N THR A 96 -2.90 6.45 -18.77
CA THR A 96 -4.21 5.79 -18.78
C THR A 96 -5.00 6.25 -17.53
N PRO A 97 -6.29 6.61 -17.68
CA PRO A 97 -7.12 6.99 -16.56
C PRO A 97 -7.25 5.87 -15.52
N PRO A 98 -7.21 6.18 -14.21
CA PRO A 98 -7.31 5.18 -13.14
C PRO A 98 -8.48 4.20 -13.27
N ALA A 99 -9.65 4.69 -13.67
CA ALA A 99 -10.83 3.83 -13.85
C ALA A 99 -10.63 2.78 -14.96
N GLU A 100 -9.97 3.14 -16.05
CA GLU A 100 -9.64 2.20 -17.13
C GLU A 100 -8.62 1.15 -16.67
N ILE A 101 -7.64 1.56 -15.84
CA ILE A 101 -6.67 0.62 -15.25
C ILE A 101 -7.39 -0.38 -14.34
N ILE A 102 -8.36 0.06 -13.54
CA ILE A 102 -9.17 -0.84 -12.71
C ILE A 102 -9.92 -1.87 -13.57
N GLU A 103 -10.50 -1.46 -14.71
CA GLU A 103 -11.19 -2.41 -15.61
C GLU A 103 -10.22 -3.45 -16.22
N MET A 104 -8.97 -3.06 -16.47
CA MET A 104 -7.92 -4.01 -16.89
C MET A 104 -7.57 -5.00 -15.78
N LEU A 105 -7.45 -4.55 -14.53
CA LEU A 105 -7.15 -5.36 -13.35
C LEU A 105 -8.27 -6.37 -13.02
N LYS A 106 -9.52 -6.07 -13.37
CA LYS A 106 -10.65 -7.00 -13.19
C LYS A 106 -10.53 -8.30 -14.02
N LYS A 107 -9.57 -8.34 -14.95
CA LYS A 107 -9.25 -9.56 -15.70
C LYS A 107 -8.38 -10.56 -14.91
N ASP A 108 -7.81 -10.16 -13.76
CA ASP A 108 -7.12 -11.10 -12.87
C ASP A 108 -8.11 -12.15 -12.35
N PRO A 109 -7.86 -13.46 -12.55
CA PRO A 109 -8.75 -14.50 -12.07
C PRO A 109 -8.93 -14.52 -10.55
N ASN A 110 -8.03 -13.86 -9.81
CA ASN A 110 -8.08 -13.72 -8.35
C ASN A 110 -8.58 -12.34 -7.90
N VAL A 111 -9.17 -11.53 -8.77
CA VAL A 111 -9.52 -10.14 -8.49
C VAL A 111 -10.40 -9.98 -7.25
N GLU A 112 -11.30 -10.94 -6.99
CA GLU A 112 -12.18 -10.91 -5.82
C GLU A 112 -11.43 -10.98 -4.47
N ARG A 113 -10.15 -11.31 -4.48
CA ARG A 113 -9.27 -11.31 -3.30
C ARG A 113 -8.31 -10.12 -3.28
N ARG A 114 -8.40 -9.21 -4.25
CA ARG A 114 -7.54 -8.04 -4.39
C ARG A 114 -8.20 -6.79 -3.84
N GLN A 115 -7.37 -5.81 -3.54
CA GLN A 115 -7.79 -4.43 -3.33
C GLN A 115 -6.81 -3.51 -4.04
N PHE A 116 -7.32 -2.59 -4.84
CA PHE A 116 -6.53 -1.64 -5.61
C PHE A 116 -6.96 -0.22 -5.31
N GLY A 117 -6.00 0.69 -5.25
CA GLY A 117 -6.23 2.12 -5.25
C GLY A 117 -5.21 2.79 -6.15
N ILE A 118 -5.66 3.74 -6.96
CA ILE A 118 -4.82 4.44 -7.93
C ILE A 118 -5.15 5.92 -7.85
N VAL A 119 -4.12 6.76 -7.77
CA VAL A 119 -4.23 8.22 -7.90
C VAL A 119 -3.18 8.65 -8.92
N SER A 120 -3.60 9.28 -10.02
CA SER A 120 -2.67 9.72 -11.08
C SER A 120 -3.19 10.94 -11.83
N ILE A 121 -2.29 11.53 -12.60
CA ILE A 121 -2.58 12.62 -13.55
C ILE A 121 -2.64 12.02 -14.95
N PRO A 122 -3.83 11.80 -15.51
CA PRO A 122 -3.97 11.25 -16.85
C PRO A 122 -3.45 12.23 -17.91
N ASN A 123 -2.73 11.71 -18.92
CA ASN A 123 -2.19 12.53 -20.01
C ASN A 123 -3.27 13.27 -20.80
N GLY A 124 -2.99 14.55 -21.10
CA GLY A 124 -3.81 15.35 -21.99
C GLY A 124 -5.23 15.65 -21.52
N LYS A 125 -5.56 15.33 -20.27
CA LYS A 125 -6.88 15.59 -19.69
C LYS A 125 -6.78 16.60 -18.56
N THR A 126 -7.78 17.46 -18.46
CA THR A 126 -7.95 18.30 -17.26
C THR A 126 -8.15 17.39 -16.05
N ILE A 127 -7.37 17.61 -15.00
CA ILE A 127 -7.50 16.85 -13.76
C ILE A 127 -8.82 17.21 -13.10
N THR A 128 -9.62 16.20 -12.79
CA THR A 128 -10.86 16.33 -12.01
C THR A 128 -10.88 15.26 -10.92
N PRO A 129 -11.65 15.47 -9.83
CA PRO A 129 -11.83 14.43 -8.81
C PRO A 129 -12.36 13.11 -9.34
N GLN A 130 -13.00 13.11 -10.51
CA GLN A 130 -13.62 11.93 -11.13
C GLN A 130 -12.66 11.13 -12.00
N ASN A 131 -11.63 11.78 -12.60
CA ASN A 131 -10.75 11.11 -13.57
C ASN A 131 -9.33 10.83 -13.06
N ASN A 132 -8.98 11.30 -11.87
CA ASN A 132 -7.62 11.18 -11.32
C ASN A 132 -7.45 10.11 -10.26
N ARG A 133 -8.52 9.41 -9.89
CA ARG A 133 -8.46 8.30 -8.93
C ARG A 133 -9.50 7.23 -9.25
N ALA A 134 -9.18 6.02 -8.86
CA ALA A 134 -10.11 4.90 -8.85
C ALA A 134 -9.70 3.89 -7.79
N GLY A 135 -10.66 3.12 -7.32
CA GLY A 135 -10.43 2.02 -6.39
C GLY A 135 -11.26 0.80 -6.76
N PHE A 136 -10.83 -0.33 -6.27
CA PHE A 136 -11.53 -1.60 -6.35
C PHE A 136 -11.34 -2.38 -5.06
N ASN A 137 -12.37 -3.02 -4.60
CA ASN A 137 -12.35 -3.92 -3.47
C ASN A 137 -13.08 -5.21 -3.82
N GLY A 138 -12.35 -6.29 -3.92
CA GLY A 138 -12.92 -7.60 -4.25
C GLY A 138 -13.86 -8.11 -3.16
N SER A 139 -14.91 -8.82 -3.55
CA SER A 139 -15.94 -9.36 -2.66
C SER A 139 -15.43 -10.44 -1.71
N GLY A 140 -14.29 -11.07 -2.03
CA GLY A 140 -13.62 -12.06 -1.19
C GLY A 140 -12.80 -11.47 -0.04
N ASN A 141 -12.69 -10.13 0.06
CA ASN A 141 -12.02 -9.49 1.19
C ASN A 141 -12.92 -9.51 2.41
N SER A 142 -12.37 -9.94 3.55
CA SER A 142 -13.12 -10.12 4.78
C SER A 142 -13.25 -8.84 5.61
N ARG A 143 -14.29 -8.78 6.45
CA ARG A 143 -14.62 -7.68 7.34
C ARG A 143 -14.80 -6.35 6.62
N SER A 144 -14.56 -5.24 7.36
CA SER A 144 -14.57 -3.91 6.77
C SER A 144 -13.43 -3.80 5.76
N SER A 145 -13.79 -3.61 4.50
CA SER A 145 -12.88 -3.45 3.37
C SER A 145 -13.48 -2.42 2.44
N LEU A 146 -12.82 -1.27 2.33
CA LEU A 146 -13.33 -0.15 1.56
C LEU A 146 -12.22 0.79 1.10
N TYR A 147 -12.57 1.71 0.24
CA TYR A 147 -11.74 2.85 -0.14
C TYR A 147 -12.58 4.12 -0.16
N PHE A 148 -11.94 5.23 0.13
CA PHE A 148 -12.51 6.56 0.04
C PHE A 148 -11.44 7.55 -0.40
N GLY A 149 -11.80 8.50 -1.26
CA GLY A 149 -10.84 9.47 -1.75
C GLY A 149 -11.49 10.79 -2.11
N GLY A 150 -10.66 11.81 -2.25
CA GLY A 150 -11.08 13.17 -2.50
C GLY A 150 -9.96 14.06 -2.99
N SER A 151 -10.22 15.36 -2.87
CA SER A 151 -9.22 16.40 -3.11
C SER A 151 -9.25 17.43 -1.99
N TYR A 152 -8.10 18.07 -1.76
CA TYR A 152 -7.94 19.21 -0.87
C TYR A 152 -6.95 20.18 -1.51
N GLY A 153 -7.44 21.29 -2.04
CA GLY A 153 -6.65 22.18 -2.89
C GLY A 153 -6.10 21.40 -4.11
N ASP A 154 -4.78 21.47 -4.30
CA ASP A 154 -4.08 20.74 -5.36
C ASP A 154 -3.76 19.28 -5.01
N PHE A 155 -4.10 18.82 -3.81
CA PHE A 155 -3.88 17.46 -3.36
C PHE A 155 -5.03 16.55 -3.74
N TYR A 156 -4.74 15.45 -4.42
CA TYR A 156 -5.67 14.36 -4.70
C TYR A 156 -5.21 13.12 -3.95
N TYR A 157 -6.14 12.45 -3.28
CA TYR A 157 -5.80 11.33 -2.41
C TYR A 157 -6.84 10.21 -2.43
N GLN A 158 -6.40 9.04 -2.01
CA GLN A 158 -7.27 7.93 -1.67
C GLN A 158 -6.73 7.22 -0.43
N VAL A 159 -7.63 6.90 0.48
CA VAL A 159 -7.40 6.00 1.62
C VAL A 159 -8.13 4.71 1.33
N GLN A 160 -7.51 3.60 1.62
CA GLN A 160 -8.12 2.28 1.46
C GLN A 160 -7.62 1.32 2.52
N GLY A 161 -8.40 0.29 2.79
CA GLY A 161 -7.99 -0.79 3.66
C GLY A 161 -8.91 -1.99 3.58
N ASN A 162 -8.42 -3.11 4.05
CA ASN A 162 -9.14 -4.38 4.11
C ASN A 162 -8.90 -5.05 5.46
N THR A 163 -9.85 -5.87 5.90
CA THR A 163 -9.81 -6.54 7.21
C THR A 163 -9.60 -5.55 8.36
N LEU A 164 -10.20 -4.39 8.24
CA LEU A 164 -10.11 -3.31 9.22
C LEU A 164 -11.00 -3.57 10.44
N LEU A 165 -10.75 -2.85 11.53
CA LEU A 165 -11.63 -2.90 12.71
C LEU A 165 -13.05 -2.45 12.36
N GLY A 166 -13.19 -1.47 11.46
CA GLY A 166 -14.45 -0.96 10.96
C GLY A 166 -14.23 0.13 9.91
N ASP A 167 -15.29 0.60 9.28
CA ASP A 167 -15.27 1.59 8.20
C ASP A 167 -14.73 2.95 8.66
N GLN A 168 -14.86 3.25 9.98
CA GLN A 168 -14.31 4.48 10.58
C GLN A 168 -12.81 4.63 10.34
N VAL A 169 -12.04 3.54 10.19
CA VAL A 169 -10.60 3.59 9.94
C VAL A 169 -10.31 4.40 8.67
N VAL A 170 -11.01 4.13 7.58
CA VAL A 170 -10.83 4.84 6.29
C VAL A 170 -11.45 6.23 6.34
N HIS A 171 -12.64 6.37 6.90
CA HIS A 171 -13.35 7.65 6.93
C HIS A 171 -12.64 8.68 7.80
N GLN A 172 -12.16 8.30 9.00
CA GLN A 172 -11.43 9.20 9.88
C GLN A 172 -10.03 9.54 9.32
N ALA A 173 -9.38 8.60 8.64
CA ALA A 173 -8.14 8.89 7.92
C ALA A 173 -8.35 9.93 6.81
N ALA A 174 -9.39 9.78 5.99
CA ALA A 174 -9.73 10.74 4.95
C ALA A 174 -10.07 12.12 5.51
N LEU A 175 -10.81 12.16 6.64
CA LEU A 175 -11.13 13.40 7.33
C LEU A 175 -9.86 14.08 7.90
N ALA A 176 -8.97 13.31 8.51
CA ALA A 176 -7.70 13.82 9.02
C ALA A 176 -6.80 14.36 7.91
N PHE A 177 -6.77 13.68 6.74
CA PHE A 177 -6.07 14.18 5.55
C PHE A 177 -6.53 15.60 5.21
N THR A 178 -7.83 15.86 5.13
CA THR A 178 -8.36 17.16 4.72
C THR A 178 -8.22 18.24 5.79
N ARG A 179 -8.09 17.86 7.08
CA ARG A 179 -7.94 18.80 8.21
C ARG A 179 -6.49 19.11 8.55
N ALA A 180 -5.55 18.32 8.06
CA ALA A 180 -4.14 18.54 8.30
C ALA A 180 -3.66 19.88 7.70
N LYS A 181 -2.52 20.36 8.18
CA LYS A 181 -1.83 21.55 7.66
C LYS A 181 -0.42 21.15 7.29
N GLY A 182 0.17 21.88 6.35
CA GLY A 182 1.56 21.66 5.94
C GLY A 182 1.68 21.06 4.54
N THR A 183 2.69 20.22 4.36
CA THR A 183 3.03 19.57 3.09
C THR A 183 2.10 18.39 2.79
N LEU A 184 2.11 17.88 1.56
CA LEU A 184 1.39 16.64 1.21
C LEU A 184 1.77 15.49 2.16
N ALA A 185 3.04 15.40 2.57
CA ALA A 185 3.50 14.37 3.49
C ALA A 185 2.90 14.51 4.89
N ASP A 186 2.69 15.75 5.38
CA ASP A 186 2.03 15.99 6.66
C ASP A 186 0.57 15.55 6.62
N HIS A 187 -0.15 15.79 5.52
CA HIS A 187 -1.52 15.31 5.29
C HIS A 187 -1.60 13.78 5.27
N VAL A 188 -0.67 13.13 4.56
CA VAL A 188 -0.58 11.66 4.51
C VAL A 188 -0.29 11.09 5.90
N MET A 189 0.65 11.66 6.65
CA MET A 189 0.97 11.19 8.00
C MET A 189 -0.19 11.38 8.97
N ALA A 190 -0.92 12.49 8.90
CA ALA A 190 -2.12 12.70 9.72
C ALA A 190 -3.21 11.65 9.43
N ALA A 191 -3.38 11.27 8.16
CA ALA A 191 -4.29 10.20 7.79
C ALA A 191 -3.85 8.83 8.33
N MET A 192 -2.55 8.52 8.29
CA MET A 192 -2.00 7.28 8.87
C MET A 192 -2.25 7.19 10.36
N GLU A 193 -2.02 8.27 11.11
CA GLU A 193 -2.26 8.34 12.56
C GLU A 193 -3.74 8.21 12.90
N ALA A 194 -4.62 8.83 12.12
CA ALA A 194 -6.06 8.70 12.33
C ALA A 194 -6.57 7.27 12.06
N ALA A 195 -6.04 6.59 11.05
CA ALA A 195 -6.34 5.19 10.80
C ALA A 195 -5.93 4.30 11.99
N ASP A 196 -4.71 4.49 12.51
CA ASP A 196 -4.21 3.79 13.70
C ASP A 196 -5.09 4.06 14.92
N ALA A 197 -5.39 5.32 15.20
CA ALA A 197 -6.23 5.73 16.35
C ALA A 197 -7.66 5.15 16.29
N ASN A 198 -8.16 4.81 15.10
CA ASN A 198 -9.48 4.21 14.88
C ASN A 198 -9.45 2.68 14.73
N GLY A 199 -8.34 2.04 15.09
CA GLY A 199 -8.24 0.61 15.23
C GLY A 199 -7.58 -0.14 14.08
N GLY A 200 -7.22 0.52 12.98
CA GLY A 200 -6.40 -0.03 11.90
C GLY A 200 -6.77 -1.42 11.45
N ASP A 201 -5.77 -2.29 11.38
CA ASP A 201 -5.92 -3.72 11.05
C ASP A 201 -6.49 -4.48 12.27
N HIS A 202 -7.68 -5.05 12.10
CA HIS A 202 -8.38 -5.79 13.14
C HIS A 202 -7.54 -6.90 13.80
N ARG A 203 -6.63 -7.51 13.08
CA ARG A 203 -5.84 -8.66 13.57
C ARG A 203 -4.80 -8.26 14.62
N CYS A 204 -4.41 -6.99 14.67
CA CYS A 204 -3.37 -6.46 15.54
C CYS A 204 -3.89 -5.59 16.70
N ASN A 205 -5.18 -5.68 17.03
CA ASN A 205 -5.65 -4.97 18.22
C ASN A 205 -5.11 -5.61 19.51
N CYS A 206 -5.13 -4.85 20.61
CA CYS A 206 -4.60 -5.28 21.91
C CYS A 206 -5.23 -6.53 22.53
N GLY A 207 -6.20 -7.16 21.89
CA GLY A 207 -6.75 -8.47 22.28
C GLY A 207 -6.10 -9.66 21.57
N ASN A 208 -5.26 -9.42 20.55
CA ASN A 208 -4.78 -10.48 19.66
C ASN A 208 -3.27 -10.35 19.37
N ASN A 209 -2.58 -11.49 19.31
CA ASN A 209 -1.22 -11.63 18.74
C ASN A 209 -0.10 -10.82 19.42
N PHE A 210 -0.17 -10.60 20.73
CA PHE A 210 0.90 -9.94 21.47
C PHE A 210 1.71 -10.95 22.29
N THR A 211 3.01 -10.73 22.29
CA THR A 211 3.99 -11.46 23.12
C THR A 211 4.77 -10.44 23.94
N PRO A 212 5.54 -10.89 24.97
CA PRO A 212 6.42 -9.99 25.70
C PRO A 212 7.42 -9.22 24.80
N GLU A 213 7.85 -9.84 23.70
CA GLU A 213 8.76 -9.26 22.71
C GLU A 213 8.07 -8.26 21.78
N LEU A 214 6.73 -8.34 21.67
CA LEU A 214 5.91 -7.47 20.88
C LEU A 214 4.77 -6.88 21.73
N PRO A 215 5.06 -5.96 22.65
CA PRO A 215 4.09 -5.38 23.55
C PRO A 215 3.00 -4.61 22.77
N CYS A 216 1.84 -4.47 23.37
CA CYS A 216 0.71 -3.85 22.70
C CYS A 216 0.95 -2.39 22.33
N ASP A 217 1.18 -1.51 23.24
CA ASP A 217 1.29 -0.06 23.02
C ASP A 217 0.16 0.52 22.12
N ASN A 218 -1.03 -0.02 22.24
CA ASN A 218 -2.21 0.29 21.43
C ASN A 218 -1.95 0.18 19.90
N LYS A 219 -1.03 -0.67 19.48
CA LYS A 219 -0.73 -0.84 18.07
C LYS A 219 -1.83 -1.59 17.33
N THR A 220 -1.95 -1.25 16.05
CA THR A 220 -2.92 -1.83 15.12
C THR A 220 -2.23 -2.42 13.89
N SER A 221 -0.90 -2.55 13.95
CA SER A 221 -0.06 -3.09 12.87
C SER A 221 1.30 -3.55 13.41
N HIS A 222 2.08 -4.24 12.58
CA HIS A 222 3.47 -4.65 12.86
C HIS A 222 4.49 -3.89 12.02
N VAL A 223 4.07 -3.39 10.86
CA VAL A 223 4.94 -2.71 9.90
C VAL A 223 4.24 -1.45 9.39
N ALA A 224 4.99 -0.38 9.23
CA ALA A 224 4.52 0.85 8.60
C ALA A 224 5.61 1.50 7.74
N TYR A 225 5.23 2.23 6.69
CA TYR A 225 6.17 3.02 5.91
C TYR A 225 5.51 4.24 5.27
N ILE A 226 6.36 5.19 4.86
CA ILE A 226 6.03 6.27 3.92
C ILE A 226 7.13 6.33 2.84
N ALA A 227 6.71 6.40 1.58
CA ALA A 227 7.59 6.66 0.44
C ALA A 227 7.13 7.93 -0.28
N ILE A 228 8.07 8.82 -0.55
CA ILE A 228 7.86 10.12 -1.18
C ILE A 228 8.70 10.17 -2.45
N ALA A 229 8.08 10.45 -3.59
CA ALA A 229 8.79 10.70 -4.83
C ALA A 229 8.45 12.09 -5.37
N ASN A 230 9.48 12.87 -5.66
CA ASN A 230 9.34 14.15 -6.33
C ASN A 230 9.21 13.93 -7.85
N LYS A 231 8.68 14.94 -8.55
CA LYS A 231 8.43 14.88 -10.00
C LYS A 231 9.67 14.44 -10.80
N ASP A 232 10.84 14.95 -10.42
CA ASP A 232 12.09 14.73 -11.16
C ASP A 232 12.90 13.53 -10.64
N ASP A 233 12.33 12.74 -9.74
CA ASP A 233 12.97 11.52 -9.28
C ASP A 233 13.02 10.46 -10.39
N GLN A 234 14.10 9.70 -10.41
CA GLN A 234 14.27 8.63 -11.39
C GLN A 234 13.24 7.52 -11.13
N ALA A 235 12.33 7.32 -12.09
CA ALA A 235 11.44 6.18 -12.07
C ALA A 235 12.23 4.86 -12.14
N GLY A 236 11.68 3.79 -11.57
CA GLY A 236 12.28 2.47 -11.62
C GLY A 236 12.14 1.77 -12.98
N ILE A 237 12.81 0.64 -13.10
CA ILE A 237 12.56 -0.34 -14.17
C ILE A 237 11.28 -1.12 -13.84
N THR A 238 11.04 -1.35 -12.56
CA THR A 238 9.82 -1.98 -12.04
C THR A 238 8.95 -0.99 -11.27
N HIS A 239 7.89 -1.48 -10.67
CA HIS A 239 6.83 -0.68 -10.06
C HIS A 239 7.25 0.14 -8.83
N ASN A 240 8.41 -0.17 -8.18
CA ASN A 240 8.85 0.52 -6.97
C ASN A 240 10.37 0.49 -6.71
N ASP A 241 11.18 0.36 -7.74
CA ASP A 241 12.65 0.33 -7.66
C ASP A 241 13.31 1.66 -8.09
N GLY A 242 12.56 2.74 -8.14
CA GLY A 242 13.06 4.07 -8.49
C GLY A 242 13.94 4.68 -7.39
N LYS A 243 14.61 5.79 -7.74
CA LYS A 243 15.40 6.59 -6.80
C LYS A 243 14.54 7.69 -6.20
N TYR A 244 13.66 7.31 -5.29
CA TYR A 244 12.71 8.23 -4.68
C TYR A 244 13.36 9.18 -3.67
N PHE A 245 12.70 10.31 -3.43
CA PHE A 245 13.18 11.35 -2.52
C PHE A 245 13.33 10.85 -1.09
N ALA A 246 12.31 10.17 -0.55
CA ALA A 246 12.40 9.62 0.79
C ALA A 246 11.70 8.27 0.92
N TYR A 247 12.26 7.42 1.75
CA TYR A 247 11.67 6.20 2.24
C TYR A 247 11.97 6.07 3.73
N ILE A 248 10.93 6.05 4.54
CA ILE A 248 11.00 5.88 5.99
C ILE A 248 10.11 4.70 6.35
N ALA A 249 10.66 3.69 7.00
CA ALA A 249 9.95 2.48 7.36
C ALA A 249 10.20 2.08 8.80
N VAL A 250 9.28 1.31 9.34
CA VAL A 250 9.32 0.69 10.67
C VAL A 250 8.89 -0.75 10.52
N GLY A 251 9.71 -1.68 10.97
CA GLY A 251 9.36 -3.08 11.13
C GLY A 251 9.44 -3.51 12.58
N ASP A 252 8.80 -4.60 12.92
CA ASP A 252 8.81 -5.16 14.26
C ASP A 252 10.20 -5.65 14.71
N ASN A 253 11.16 -5.78 13.78
CA ASN A 253 12.53 -6.20 14.04
C ASN A 253 13.56 -5.06 14.04
N ASP A 254 13.16 -3.81 13.76
CA ASP A 254 14.09 -2.69 13.61
C ASP A 254 13.84 -1.54 14.59
N LEU A 255 13.03 -1.78 15.63
CA LEU A 255 12.75 -0.80 16.66
C LEU A 255 14.01 -0.44 17.45
N LYS A 256 14.20 0.86 17.67
CA LYS A 256 15.33 1.41 18.42
C LYS A 256 14.92 1.75 19.85
N LYS A 257 15.90 1.86 20.73
CA LYS A 257 15.66 2.31 22.11
C LYS A 257 14.95 3.66 22.12
N GLY A 258 13.81 3.72 22.80
CA GLY A 258 12.99 4.94 22.92
C GLY A 258 11.92 5.09 21.82
N GLU A 259 11.86 4.19 20.85
CA GLU A 259 10.76 4.11 19.90
C GLU A 259 9.56 3.34 20.46
N SER A 260 8.37 3.62 19.94
CA SER A 260 7.13 2.93 20.32
C SER A 260 7.04 1.56 19.66
N ALA A 261 6.47 0.58 20.35
CA ALA A 261 6.11 -0.70 19.74
C ALA A 261 5.01 -0.57 18.69
N ASN A 262 4.24 0.54 18.70
CA ASN A 262 3.30 0.88 17.63
C ASN A 262 4.07 1.47 16.42
N PRO A 263 4.10 0.78 15.26
CA PRO A 263 4.89 1.21 14.11
C PRO A 263 4.42 2.54 13.51
N VAL A 264 3.15 2.90 13.63
CA VAL A 264 2.64 4.20 13.14
C VAL A 264 3.15 5.34 14.00
N LYS A 265 3.16 5.18 15.33
CA LYS A 265 3.76 6.16 16.24
C LYS A 265 5.27 6.30 15.99
N THR A 266 5.99 5.20 15.83
CA THR A 266 7.42 5.23 15.51
C THR A 266 7.67 5.81 14.11
N LEU A 267 6.83 5.52 13.11
CA LEU A 267 6.91 6.15 11.80
C LEU A 267 6.79 7.69 11.92
N ARG A 268 5.86 8.19 12.74
CA ARG A 268 5.74 9.64 13.03
C ARG A 268 7.00 10.18 13.70
N MET A 269 7.58 9.47 14.66
CA MET A 269 8.83 9.88 15.32
C MET A 269 9.97 9.99 14.30
N ARG A 270 10.15 8.98 13.45
CA ARG A 270 11.18 8.95 12.39
C ARG A 270 10.95 10.03 11.34
N TYR A 271 9.69 10.25 10.92
CA TYR A 271 9.32 11.32 10.01
C TYR A 271 9.66 12.70 10.57
N ASN A 272 9.27 12.98 11.82
CA ASN A 272 9.58 14.27 12.46
C ASN A 272 11.09 14.48 12.61
N ALA A 273 11.85 13.44 12.93
CA ALA A 273 13.31 13.52 12.99
C ALA A 273 13.91 13.81 11.62
N TRP A 274 13.40 13.19 10.56
CA TRP A 274 13.81 13.44 9.19
C TRP A 274 13.49 14.89 8.74
N VAL A 275 12.31 15.41 9.06
CA VAL A 275 11.93 16.80 8.78
C VAL A 275 12.86 17.77 9.53
N LYS A 276 13.10 17.53 10.84
CA LYS A 276 14.01 18.34 11.65
C LYS A 276 15.45 18.33 11.11
N ALA A 277 15.88 17.25 10.49
CA ALA A 277 17.19 17.13 9.83
C ALA A 277 17.25 17.79 8.43
N GLY A 278 16.21 18.52 8.01
CA GLY A 278 16.14 19.24 6.76
C GLY A 278 15.62 18.41 5.58
N SER A 279 14.88 17.34 5.82
CA SER A 279 14.23 16.53 4.78
C SER A 279 15.19 16.10 3.67
N LYS A 280 16.31 15.52 4.05
CA LYS A 280 17.32 15.05 3.10
C LYS A 280 16.88 13.78 2.39
N ARG A 281 17.35 13.57 1.16
CA ARG A 281 17.12 12.33 0.41
C ARG A 281 17.56 11.11 1.23
N THR A 282 16.72 10.09 1.28
CA THR A 282 17.04 8.79 1.90
C THR A 282 17.46 7.77 0.83
N ASN A 283 17.95 6.63 1.27
CA ASN A 283 18.26 5.50 0.39
C ASN A 283 17.14 4.45 0.53
N PRO A 284 16.19 4.38 -0.40
CA PRO A 284 15.15 3.36 -0.37
C PRO A 284 15.76 1.95 -0.53
N PRO A 285 15.03 0.89 -0.17
CA PRO A 285 15.44 -0.48 -0.44
C PRO A 285 15.77 -0.71 -1.92
N GLY A 286 16.64 -1.68 -2.19
CA GLY A 286 16.95 -2.09 -3.56
C GLY A 286 15.73 -2.75 -4.24
N PRO A 287 15.82 -2.94 -5.58
CA PRO A 287 14.71 -3.46 -6.37
C PRO A 287 14.37 -4.91 -6.03
N THR A 288 13.11 -5.27 -6.20
CA THR A 288 12.66 -6.65 -6.26
C THR A 288 12.75 -7.13 -7.70
N PRO A 289 13.37 -8.26 -7.98
CA PRO A 289 13.37 -8.80 -9.34
C PRO A 289 11.94 -9.15 -9.78
N TYR A 290 11.47 -8.49 -10.82
CA TYR A 290 10.24 -8.89 -11.51
C TYR A 290 10.56 -9.99 -12.50
N LYS A 291 9.85 -11.13 -12.40
CA LYS A 291 9.91 -12.20 -13.41
C LYS A 291 8.56 -12.22 -14.12
N PRO A 292 8.50 -11.84 -15.40
CA PRO A 292 7.29 -12.01 -16.20
C PRO A 292 6.85 -13.48 -16.17
N ALA A 293 5.55 -13.72 -16.18
CA ALA A 293 5.03 -15.07 -16.40
C ALA A 293 5.63 -15.61 -17.72
N ALA A 294 6.05 -16.87 -17.69
CA ALA A 294 6.50 -17.53 -18.92
C ALA A 294 5.35 -17.50 -19.93
N THR A 295 5.54 -16.80 -21.03
CA THR A 295 4.61 -16.86 -22.16
C THR A 295 4.55 -18.32 -22.60
N THR A 296 3.50 -19.03 -22.22
CA THR A 296 3.16 -20.31 -22.85
C THR A 296 2.88 -19.99 -24.29
N SER A 297 3.90 -20.16 -25.14
CA SER A 297 3.69 -20.23 -26.59
C SER A 297 2.75 -21.41 -26.82
N GLN A 298 1.49 -21.11 -27.11
CA GLN A 298 0.60 -22.12 -27.71
C GLN A 298 1.22 -22.45 -29.08
N GLN A 299 1.79 -23.63 -29.17
CA GLN A 299 2.05 -24.30 -30.44
C GLN A 299 0.78 -24.97 -30.91
#